data_c842b7f3eff635ea7f8dda7877acdf0b
#
_entry.id   c842b7f3eff635ea7f8dda7877acdf0b
#
_cell.length_a   1.000
_cell.length_b   1.000
_cell.length_c   1.000
_cell.angle_alpha   90.00
_cell.angle_beta   90.00
_cell.angle_gamma   90.00
#
_symmetry.space_group_name_H-M   'P 1'
#
loop_
_entity.id
_entity.type
_entity.pdbx_description
1 polymer ?
#
loop_
_entity_poly.entity_id
_entity_poly.type
_entity_poly.pdbx_seq_one_letter_code
_entity_poly.pdbx_strand_id
1 'polypeptide(L)'
;MKTVLIPIHDGTVTKNLLRTDFLATLKTAPNTKIVLLLGSGDVASYEAEFGVPEKVIVECAQVYNRADKVELLFSSFFKHSIPTMFMKIRQVDWYWNKGKYGLYFGSSLLRVCGRFRIWQQFLRIVNALEPIDPKVRAVYEKWHPDVVFAPTMVSRVEVALMRLAQKDKKVVIGMAKSFDNLTSKAYLRIHPDYLIVPNQTGTQEAVGLYHYPKEQIRVTGIPQYDVYATADCIEERIQFFEKVNLDPNKKTILYAPAGDWMNDTDHEVLGEILKWTEDDKLPNTQVLLRLHPTYESKTEKLKGHPNLYVERPGTHFGNLKRYQFDLNDVRHLASTLYHSDVVINTGSTLMVESCIFDTPVITLGFDGYTKRGYWQSVARYYSREHLVPVINTGGVPIAKSFEELQNLITTYIANPELHTEERKKAAFAVCGEIDGKAGARAANVVLQTLQQIK
;
A
#
# COMPACT_ATOMS: atom_id res chain seq x y z
N MET A 1 -5.34 35.04 -1.04
CA MET A 1 -4.48 33.85 -1.27
C MET A 1 -5.18 32.67 -0.61
N LYS A 2 -5.37 31.54 -1.33
CA LYS A 2 -6.06 30.35 -0.81
C LYS A 2 -5.05 29.39 -0.17
N THR A 3 -5.43 28.72 0.90
CA THR A 3 -4.53 27.84 1.65
C THR A 3 -4.97 26.37 1.54
N VAL A 4 -4.04 25.49 1.14
CA VAL A 4 -4.21 24.03 1.14
C VAL A 4 -3.38 23.44 2.27
N LEU A 5 -4.01 22.73 3.20
CA LEU A 5 -3.34 22.07 4.31
C LEU A 5 -3.25 20.55 4.02
N ILE A 6 -2.04 20.01 4.05
CA ILE A 6 -1.75 18.61 3.73
C ILE A 6 -1.02 17.98 4.92
N PRO A 7 -1.66 17.12 5.72
CA PRO A 7 -1.00 16.39 6.78
C PRO A 7 -0.09 15.28 6.25
N ILE A 8 1.12 15.23 6.75
CA ILE A 8 2.13 14.23 6.43
C ILE A 8 2.44 13.44 7.70
N HIS A 9 1.89 12.25 7.82
CA HIS A 9 1.98 11.47 9.06
C HIS A 9 3.09 10.41 9.03
N ASP A 10 3.58 10.03 7.86
CA ASP A 10 4.67 9.07 7.70
C ASP A 10 5.45 9.27 6.39
N GLY A 11 6.62 8.64 6.31
CA GLY A 11 7.48 8.68 5.11
C GLY A 11 6.86 8.03 3.87
N THR A 12 5.81 7.21 4.02
CA THR A 12 5.13 6.63 2.86
C THR A 12 4.27 7.66 2.15
N VAL A 13 3.68 8.62 2.86
CA VAL A 13 2.98 9.76 2.23
C VAL A 13 3.98 10.65 1.49
N THR A 14 5.15 10.89 2.07
CA THR A 14 6.22 11.65 1.41
C THR A 14 6.63 10.99 0.10
N LYS A 15 6.98 9.70 0.15
CA LYS A 15 7.38 8.93 -1.03
C LYS A 15 6.27 8.87 -2.07
N ASN A 16 5.06 8.52 -1.64
CA ASN A 16 3.98 8.14 -2.56
C ASN A 16 3.20 9.34 -3.10
N LEU A 17 3.40 10.54 -2.56
CA LEU A 17 2.68 11.74 -2.97
C LEU A 17 3.61 12.93 -3.21
N LEU A 18 4.42 13.34 -2.22
CA LEU A 18 5.20 14.59 -2.35
C LEU A 18 6.34 14.49 -3.36
N ARG A 19 6.94 13.29 -3.52
CA ARG A 19 8.02 13.01 -4.50
C ARG A 19 7.50 12.59 -5.86
N THR A 20 6.22 12.86 -6.14
CA THR A 20 5.58 12.68 -7.45
C THR A 20 5.20 14.04 -8.04
N ASP A 21 4.62 14.05 -9.23
CA ASP A 21 4.15 15.30 -9.86
C ASP A 21 3.03 16.00 -9.09
N PHE A 22 2.51 15.41 -8.02
CA PHE A 22 1.46 16.01 -7.19
C PHE A 22 1.85 17.38 -6.65
N LEU A 23 2.97 17.46 -5.92
CA LEU A 23 3.42 18.72 -5.32
C LEU A 23 3.90 19.70 -6.37
N ALA A 24 4.63 19.21 -7.39
CA ALA A 24 5.07 20.03 -8.50
C ALA A 24 3.88 20.70 -9.20
N THR A 25 2.82 19.95 -9.49
CA THR A 25 1.59 20.46 -10.10
C THR A 25 0.87 21.45 -9.18
N LEU A 26 0.76 21.18 -7.88
CA LEU A 26 0.16 22.13 -6.93
C LEU A 26 0.93 23.46 -6.85
N LYS A 27 2.25 23.43 -6.97
CA LYS A 27 3.08 24.63 -6.99
C LYS A 27 2.78 25.56 -8.17
N THR A 28 2.16 25.09 -9.24
CA THR A 28 1.79 25.94 -10.39
C THR A 28 0.61 26.86 -10.09
N ALA A 29 -0.21 26.54 -9.08
CA ALA A 29 -1.41 27.34 -8.75
C ALA A 29 -1.03 28.77 -8.34
N PRO A 30 -1.54 29.82 -9.01
CA PRO A 30 -1.33 31.20 -8.60
C PRO A 30 -2.06 31.47 -7.27
N ASN A 31 -1.55 32.40 -6.48
CA ASN A 31 -2.19 32.84 -5.24
C ASN A 31 -2.62 31.71 -4.28
N THR A 32 -1.85 30.65 -4.26
CA THR A 32 -2.11 29.48 -3.41
C THR A 32 -0.93 29.22 -2.48
N LYS A 33 -1.20 29.05 -1.21
CA LYS A 33 -0.26 28.61 -0.19
C LYS A 33 -0.49 27.13 0.13
N ILE A 34 0.57 26.37 0.20
CA ILE A 34 0.54 24.95 0.55
C ILE A 34 1.21 24.81 1.92
N VAL A 35 0.51 24.23 2.88
CA VAL A 35 1.04 23.96 4.22
C VAL A 35 1.18 22.44 4.37
N LEU A 36 2.41 21.98 4.46
CA LEU A 36 2.75 20.59 4.77
C LEU A 36 2.84 20.44 6.28
N LEU A 37 1.87 19.75 6.88
CA LEU A 37 1.81 19.57 8.32
C LEU A 37 2.41 18.22 8.73
N LEU A 38 3.57 18.26 9.37
CA LEU A 38 4.18 17.09 9.99
C LEU A 38 3.54 16.82 11.36
N GLY A 39 3.23 15.56 11.65
CA GLY A 39 2.80 15.16 12.98
C GLY A 39 3.95 15.21 13.99
N SER A 40 5.11 14.74 13.57
CA SER A 40 6.41 14.78 14.26
C SER A 40 7.50 14.60 13.20
N GLY A 41 8.70 15.07 13.45
CA GLY A 41 9.83 14.85 12.55
C GLY A 41 10.71 16.06 12.34
N ASP A 42 11.65 15.93 11.44
CA ASP A 42 12.65 16.94 11.11
C ASP A 42 12.07 17.94 10.08
N VAL A 43 11.64 19.08 10.59
CA VAL A 43 11.10 20.17 9.77
C VAL A 43 12.17 20.70 8.80
N ALA A 44 13.42 20.79 9.25
CA ALA A 44 14.50 21.37 8.45
C ALA A 44 14.78 20.54 7.18
N SER A 45 14.78 19.20 7.29
CA SER A 45 14.94 18.32 6.13
C SER A 45 13.79 18.47 5.14
N TYR A 46 12.53 18.60 5.64
CA TYR A 46 11.38 18.81 4.76
C TYR A 46 11.37 20.20 4.13
N GLU A 47 11.80 21.22 4.86
CA GLU A 47 11.95 22.56 4.29
C GLU A 47 13.01 22.60 3.20
N ALA A 48 14.15 21.91 3.41
CA ALA A 48 15.20 21.82 2.41
C ALA A 48 14.76 21.10 1.14
N GLU A 49 13.95 20.02 1.26
CA GLU A 49 13.52 19.23 0.11
C GLU A 49 12.30 19.83 -0.61
N PHE A 50 11.29 20.30 0.14
CA PHE A 50 9.99 20.67 -0.41
C PHE A 50 9.63 22.13 -0.26
N GLY A 51 10.27 22.85 0.68
CA GLY A 51 9.98 24.23 1.01
C GLY A 51 10.17 25.17 -0.18
N VAL A 52 9.26 26.15 -0.31
CA VAL A 52 9.39 27.28 -1.23
C VAL A 52 8.90 28.51 -0.46
N PRO A 53 9.72 29.54 -0.29
CA PRO A 53 9.34 30.74 0.46
C PRO A 53 7.97 31.26 0.05
N GLU A 54 7.11 31.55 1.03
CA GLU A 54 5.74 32.06 0.88
C GLU A 54 4.75 31.11 0.16
N LYS A 55 5.23 30.09 -0.54
CA LYS A 55 4.42 29.17 -1.35
C LYS A 55 4.20 27.82 -0.68
N VAL A 56 5.27 27.16 -0.23
CA VAL A 56 5.22 25.85 0.46
C VAL A 56 5.85 26.01 1.82
N ILE A 57 5.04 25.95 2.84
CA ILE A 57 5.45 26.10 4.24
C ILE A 57 5.41 24.73 4.89
N VAL A 58 6.46 24.38 5.62
CA VAL A 58 6.49 23.18 6.46
C VAL A 58 6.17 23.56 7.90
N GLU A 59 5.20 22.89 8.49
CA GLU A 59 4.77 23.11 9.87
C GLU A 59 4.79 21.79 10.63
N CYS A 60 5.01 21.81 11.95
CA CYS A 60 5.00 20.61 12.78
C CYS A 60 4.06 20.79 13.98
N ALA A 61 3.07 19.92 14.10
CA ALA A 61 2.15 19.94 15.23
C ALA A 61 2.75 19.35 16.52
N GLN A 62 3.90 18.69 16.45
CA GLN A 62 4.53 17.98 17.58
C GLN A 62 3.56 17.05 18.32
N VAL A 63 2.71 16.40 17.57
CA VAL A 63 1.78 15.40 18.10
C VAL A 63 2.50 14.06 18.12
N TYR A 64 2.85 13.60 19.30
CA TYR A 64 3.40 12.25 19.46
C TYR A 64 2.25 11.23 19.31
N ASN A 65 2.45 10.26 18.44
CA ASN A 65 1.53 9.13 18.21
C ASN A 65 1.51 8.16 19.42
N ARG A 66 1.34 8.65 20.65
CA ARG A 66 0.94 7.81 21.77
C ARG A 66 -0.58 7.76 21.78
N ALA A 67 -1.11 6.70 21.18
CA ALA A 67 -2.51 6.38 21.29
C ALA A 67 -2.85 6.17 22.78
N ASP A 68 -3.69 7.03 23.33
CA ASP A 68 -4.27 6.78 24.63
C ASP A 68 -5.29 5.61 24.57
N LYS A 69 -5.75 5.14 25.72
CA LYS A 69 -6.69 4.00 25.79
C LYS A 69 -8.01 4.31 25.06
N VAL A 70 -8.44 5.55 25.06
CA VAL A 70 -9.68 6.00 24.40
C VAL A 70 -9.51 5.94 22.89
N GLU A 71 -8.39 6.43 22.37
CA GLU A 71 -8.07 6.36 20.94
C GLU A 71 -7.96 4.92 20.45
N LEU A 72 -7.30 4.05 21.22
CA LEU A 72 -7.19 2.62 20.86
C LEU A 72 -8.57 1.98 20.80
N LEU A 73 -9.48 2.32 21.71
CA LEU A 73 -10.85 1.83 21.71
C LEU A 73 -11.61 2.33 20.46
N PHE A 74 -11.58 3.63 20.18
CA PHE A 74 -12.22 4.21 18.99
C PHE A 74 -11.66 3.61 17.70
N SER A 75 -10.34 3.60 17.56
CA SER A 75 -9.66 3.02 16.38
C SER A 75 -10.03 1.55 16.17
N SER A 76 -10.07 0.76 17.24
CA SER A 76 -10.49 -0.64 17.19
C SER A 76 -11.94 -0.79 16.75
N PHE A 77 -12.83 0.04 17.27
CA PHE A 77 -14.26 0.01 16.97
C PHE A 77 -14.53 0.29 15.48
N PHE A 78 -13.92 1.36 14.93
CA PHE A 78 -14.02 1.69 13.51
C PHE A 78 -13.41 0.61 12.63
N LYS A 79 -12.22 0.11 12.98
CA LYS A 79 -11.51 -0.91 12.22
C LYS A 79 -12.31 -2.20 12.12
N HIS A 80 -12.90 -2.65 13.23
CA HIS A 80 -13.72 -3.87 13.25
C HIS A 80 -15.06 -3.70 12.55
N SER A 81 -15.50 -2.48 12.26
CA SER A 81 -16.71 -2.19 11.49
C SER A 81 -16.51 -2.19 9.97
N ILE A 82 -15.29 -2.45 9.47
CA ILE A 82 -15.04 -2.60 8.02
C ILE A 82 -15.67 -3.93 7.56
N PRO A 83 -16.70 -3.91 6.67
CA PRO A 83 -17.51 -5.09 6.39
C PRO A 83 -16.93 -5.99 5.28
N THR A 84 -15.65 -6.38 5.43
CA THR A 84 -14.87 -7.07 4.39
C THR A 84 -14.40 -8.46 4.81
N MET A 85 -14.07 -9.30 3.81
CA MET A 85 -13.43 -10.59 4.03
C MET A 85 -12.00 -10.39 4.59
N PHE A 86 -11.30 -9.34 4.13
CA PHE A 86 -10.01 -8.97 4.74
C PHE A 86 -10.14 -8.84 6.26
N MET A 87 -11.15 -8.11 6.74
CA MET A 87 -11.35 -7.93 8.19
C MET A 87 -11.76 -9.25 8.86
N LYS A 88 -12.56 -10.10 8.20
CA LYS A 88 -12.90 -11.43 8.71
C LYS A 88 -11.64 -12.28 8.92
N ILE A 89 -10.75 -12.33 7.93
CA ILE A 89 -9.47 -13.04 8.03
C ILE A 89 -8.66 -12.53 9.22
N ARG A 90 -8.53 -11.20 9.37
CA ARG A 90 -7.83 -10.58 10.49
C ARG A 90 -8.46 -10.92 11.86
N GLN A 91 -9.79 -10.95 11.96
CA GLN A 91 -10.49 -11.33 13.19
C GLN A 91 -10.24 -12.80 13.54
N VAL A 92 -10.18 -13.69 12.54
CA VAL A 92 -9.79 -15.09 12.76
C VAL A 92 -8.36 -15.17 13.29
N ASP A 93 -7.41 -14.48 12.68
CA ASP A 93 -5.99 -14.50 13.08
C ASP A 93 -5.76 -13.86 14.47
N TRP A 94 -6.46 -12.78 14.80
CA TRP A 94 -6.25 -12.08 16.06
C TRP A 94 -6.97 -12.72 17.25
N TYR A 95 -8.10 -13.36 16.99
CA TYR A 95 -9.00 -13.82 18.07
C TYR A 95 -9.31 -15.31 18.00
N TRP A 96 -9.86 -15.80 16.90
CA TRP A 96 -10.30 -17.20 16.81
C TRP A 96 -9.13 -18.19 16.97
N ASN A 97 -8.08 -18.03 16.19
CA ASN A 97 -6.89 -18.89 16.24
C ASN A 97 -6.13 -18.79 17.58
N LYS A 98 -6.43 -17.78 18.40
CA LYS A 98 -5.85 -17.56 19.73
C LYS A 98 -6.82 -17.91 20.87
N GLY A 99 -7.93 -18.58 20.60
CA GLY A 99 -8.93 -18.97 21.61
C GLY A 99 -9.71 -17.81 22.23
N LYS A 100 -9.66 -16.59 21.67
CA LYS A 100 -10.34 -15.40 22.17
C LYS A 100 -11.74 -15.27 21.58
N TYR A 101 -12.59 -16.29 21.76
CA TYR A 101 -13.87 -16.42 21.07
C TYR A 101 -14.85 -15.25 21.33
N GLY A 102 -14.93 -14.74 22.58
CA GLY A 102 -15.78 -13.60 22.90
C GLY A 102 -15.43 -12.35 22.09
N LEU A 103 -14.12 -12.05 21.94
CA LEU A 103 -13.64 -10.94 21.10
C LEU A 103 -13.91 -11.19 19.62
N TYR A 104 -13.80 -12.45 19.17
CA TYR A 104 -14.14 -12.82 17.81
C TYR A 104 -15.61 -12.55 17.49
N PHE A 105 -16.53 -13.01 18.33
CA PHE A 105 -17.97 -12.80 18.10
C PHE A 105 -18.34 -11.32 18.20
N GLY A 106 -17.83 -10.60 19.20
CA GLY A 106 -18.08 -9.15 19.34
C GLY A 106 -17.56 -8.36 18.14
N SER A 107 -16.32 -8.60 17.72
CA SER A 107 -15.75 -7.92 16.54
C SER A 107 -16.43 -8.33 15.24
N SER A 108 -16.89 -9.59 15.13
CA SER A 108 -17.65 -10.06 13.95
C SER A 108 -19.03 -9.40 13.85
N LEU A 109 -19.68 -9.14 14.99
CA LEU A 109 -20.93 -8.37 15.03
C LEU A 109 -20.69 -6.95 14.49
N LEU A 110 -19.64 -6.26 14.97
CA LEU A 110 -19.29 -4.93 14.47
C LEU A 110 -19.06 -4.93 12.96
N ARG A 111 -18.37 -5.94 12.43
CA ARG A 111 -18.13 -6.10 10.99
C ARG A 111 -19.44 -6.29 10.21
N VAL A 112 -20.37 -7.07 10.73
CA VAL A 112 -21.70 -7.25 10.10
C VAL A 112 -22.49 -5.96 10.15
N CYS A 113 -22.54 -5.29 11.31
CA CYS A 113 -23.19 -3.99 11.46
C CYS A 113 -22.65 -2.93 10.50
N GLY A 114 -21.33 -2.98 10.22
CA GLY A 114 -20.65 -2.06 9.30
C GLY A 114 -21.24 -2.00 7.88
N ARG A 115 -22.03 -3.01 7.47
CA ARG A 115 -22.76 -3.02 6.18
C ARG A 115 -23.98 -2.08 6.16
N PHE A 116 -24.51 -1.75 7.33
CA PHE A 116 -25.76 -1.00 7.42
C PHE A 116 -25.51 0.50 7.47
N ARG A 117 -26.21 1.26 6.64
CA ARG A 117 -26.08 2.72 6.55
C ARG A 117 -26.32 3.42 7.88
N ILE A 118 -27.31 2.97 8.66
CA ILE A 118 -27.63 3.51 10.00
C ILE A 118 -26.44 3.36 10.94
N TRP A 119 -25.77 2.18 10.93
CA TRP A 119 -24.59 1.94 11.74
C TRP A 119 -23.43 2.87 11.34
N GLN A 120 -23.22 3.06 10.05
CA GLN A 120 -22.19 3.95 9.52
C GLN A 120 -22.46 5.41 9.92
N GLN A 121 -23.74 5.85 9.89
CA GLN A 121 -24.12 7.17 10.39
C GLN A 121 -23.85 7.32 11.88
N PHE A 122 -24.26 6.33 12.68
CA PHE A 122 -23.94 6.29 14.11
C PHE A 122 -22.43 6.40 14.38
N LEU A 123 -21.60 5.64 13.66
CA LEU A 123 -20.16 5.72 13.79
C LEU A 123 -19.60 7.12 13.48
N ARG A 124 -20.17 7.81 12.49
CA ARG A 124 -19.75 9.20 12.20
C ARG A 124 -20.13 10.18 13.30
N ILE A 125 -21.29 9.99 13.92
CA ILE A 125 -21.68 10.78 15.10
C ILE A 125 -20.71 10.50 16.25
N VAL A 126 -20.41 9.23 16.54
CA VAL A 126 -19.43 8.85 17.56
C VAL A 126 -18.05 9.45 17.26
N ASN A 127 -17.60 9.44 15.99
CA ASN A 127 -16.36 10.07 15.60
C ASN A 127 -16.34 11.58 15.88
N ALA A 128 -17.48 12.26 15.81
CA ALA A 128 -17.58 13.68 16.14
C ALA A 128 -17.30 13.98 17.62
N LEU A 129 -17.43 12.98 18.51
CA LEU A 129 -17.16 13.11 19.95
C LEU A 129 -15.68 12.87 20.31
N GLU A 130 -14.87 12.33 19.40
CA GLU A 130 -13.45 12.12 19.66
C GLU A 130 -12.73 13.45 19.94
N PRO A 131 -11.96 13.60 21.03
CA PRO A 131 -11.23 14.81 21.34
C PRO A 131 -10.23 15.15 20.25
N ILE A 132 -10.17 16.43 19.84
CA ILE A 132 -9.17 16.95 18.93
C ILE A 132 -7.98 17.47 19.73
N ASP A 133 -6.78 17.02 19.39
CA ASP A 133 -5.55 17.50 20.02
C ASP A 133 -5.45 19.03 19.88
N PRO A 134 -5.25 19.78 21.00
CA PRO A 134 -5.14 21.23 20.96
C PRO A 134 -4.06 21.76 20.02
N LYS A 135 -2.96 21.02 19.85
CA LYS A 135 -1.87 21.40 18.93
C LYS A 135 -2.31 21.33 17.47
N VAL A 136 -3.06 20.27 17.09
CA VAL A 136 -3.64 20.16 15.74
C VAL A 136 -4.63 21.29 15.48
N ARG A 137 -5.47 21.59 16.48
CA ARG A 137 -6.42 22.72 16.42
C ARG A 137 -5.69 24.04 16.24
N ALA A 138 -4.65 24.32 17.02
CA ALA A 138 -3.88 25.56 16.93
C ALA A 138 -3.25 25.77 15.54
N VAL A 139 -2.73 24.69 14.93
CA VAL A 139 -2.20 24.77 13.55
C VAL A 139 -3.32 25.04 12.54
N TYR A 140 -4.46 24.36 12.68
CA TYR A 140 -5.61 24.62 11.80
C TYR A 140 -6.10 26.07 11.91
N GLU A 141 -6.24 26.60 13.13
CA GLU A 141 -6.66 27.99 13.42
C GLU A 141 -5.59 29.01 12.95
N LYS A 142 -4.30 28.69 13.01
CA LYS A 142 -3.23 29.56 12.48
C LYS A 142 -3.33 29.74 10.97
N TRP A 143 -3.60 28.65 10.24
CA TRP A 143 -3.54 28.66 8.78
C TRP A 143 -4.87 28.89 8.09
N HIS A 144 -6.00 28.72 8.78
CA HIS A 144 -7.35 28.87 8.24
C HIS A 144 -7.50 28.28 6.82
N PRO A 145 -7.24 26.97 6.62
CA PRO A 145 -7.18 26.40 5.29
C PRO A 145 -8.52 26.46 4.56
N ASP A 146 -8.48 26.76 3.26
CA ASP A 146 -9.65 26.67 2.39
C ASP A 146 -9.92 25.24 1.94
N VAL A 147 -8.86 24.46 1.82
CA VAL A 147 -8.91 23.02 1.50
C VAL A 147 -8.03 22.24 2.46
N VAL A 148 -8.58 21.17 3.04
CA VAL A 148 -7.81 20.12 3.71
C VAL A 148 -7.73 18.92 2.78
N PHE A 149 -6.52 18.58 2.38
CA PHE A 149 -6.25 17.37 1.59
C PHE A 149 -5.71 16.27 2.51
N ALA A 150 -6.49 15.20 2.70
CA ALA A 150 -6.15 14.06 3.55
C ALA A 150 -5.60 12.89 2.71
N PRO A 151 -4.27 12.66 2.67
CA PRO A 151 -3.64 11.68 1.78
C PRO A 151 -4.03 10.23 2.04
N THR A 152 -4.50 9.90 3.26
CA THR A 152 -4.83 8.51 3.61
C THR A 152 -6.16 8.36 4.32
N MET A 153 -6.67 9.41 4.95
CA MET A 153 -7.89 9.44 5.78
C MET A 153 -7.83 8.49 7.01
N VAL A 154 -6.64 8.04 7.40
CA VAL A 154 -6.46 7.02 8.45
C VAL A 154 -5.90 7.63 9.73
N SER A 155 -4.96 8.57 9.62
CA SER A 155 -4.27 9.11 10.78
C SER A 155 -5.19 10.01 11.61
N ARG A 156 -4.95 10.02 12.93
CA ARG A 156 -5.70 10.88 13.87
C ARG A 156 -5.64 12.35 13.50
N VAL A 157 -4.46 12.81 13.05
CA VAL A 157 -4.26 14.19 12.61
C VAL A 157 -5.12 14.51 11.38
N GLU A 158 -5.14 13.61 10.38
CA GLU A 158 -6.00 13.77 9.20
C GLU A 158 -7.47 13.85 9.58
N VAL A 159 -7.95 12.88 10.37
CA VAL A 159 -9.35 12.84 10.81
C VAL A 159 -9.73 14.11 11.62
N ALA A 160 -8.83 14.58 12.49
CA ALA A 160 -9.06 15.81 13.25
C ALA A 160 -9.16 17.05 12.35
N LEU A 161 -8.25 17.19 11.38
CA LEU A 161 -8.26 18.31 10.41
C LEU A 161 -9.48 18.25 9.50
N MET A 162 -9.86 17.06 9.01
CA MET A 162 -11.07 16.89 8.21
C MET A 162 -12.32 17.32 8.99
N ARG A 163 -12.42 16.99 10.28
CA ARG A 163 -13.52 17.39 11.16
C ARG A 163 -13.57 18.90 11.38
N LEU A 164 -12.41 19.53 11.61
CA LEU A 164 -12.33 21.00 11.77
C LEU A 164 -12.78 21.68 10.48
N ALA A 165 -12.28 21.22 9.33
CA ALA A 165 -12.66 21.78 8.04
C ALA A 165 -14.16 21.66 7.77
N GLN A 166 -14.77 20.51 8.01
CA GLN A 166 -16.22 20.33 7.85
C GLN A 166 -17.03 21.23 8.78
N LYS A 167 -16.58 21.38 10.04
CA LYS A 167 -17.24 22.30 10.99
C LYS A 167 -17.24 23.74 10.49
N ASP A 168 -16.13 24.16 9.88
CA ASP A 168 -15.94 25.51 9.36
C ASP A 168 -16.43 25.66 7.90
N LYS A 169 -17.13 24.63 7.36
CA LYS A 169 -17.64 24.59 5.98
C LYS A 169 -16.55 24.80 4.93
N LYS A 170 -15.33 24.34 5.23
CA LYS A 170 -14.20 24.30 4.31
C LYS A 170 -14.18 22.96 3.57
N VAL A 171 -13.58 22.95 2.38
CA VAL A 171 -13.58 21.76 1.52
C VAL A 171 -12.58 20.73 2.02
N VAL A 172 -13.02 19.47 2.05
CA VAL A 172 -12.21 18.32 2.39
C VAL A 172 -12.05 17.41 1.17
N ILE A 173 -10.81 17.12 0.80
CA ILE A 173 -10.47 16.13 -0.22
C ILE A 173 -9.77 14.98 0.46
N GLY A 174 -10.33 13.79 0.36
CA GLY A 174 -9.73 12.56 0.88
C GLY A 174 -9.15 11.70 -0.25
N MET A 175 -8.06 10.97 0.02
CA MET A 175 -7.45 10.08 -0.94
C MET A 175 -7.29 8.66 -0.40
N ALA A 176 -7.72 7.67 -1.17
CA ALA A 176 -7.35 6.28 -0.99
C ALA A 176 -5.99 6.06 -1.66
N LYS A 177 -4.89 6.21 -0.91
CA LYS A 177 -3.51 6.20 -1.44
C LYS A 177 -3.06 4.89 -2.09
N SER A 178 -3.75 3.79 -1.80
CA SER A 178 -3.46 2.46 -2.35
C SER A 178 -4.75 1.68 -2.56
N PHE A 179 -4.68 0.67 -3.41
CA PHE A 179 -5.82 -0.14 -3.79
C PHE A 179 -6.47 -0.93 -2.64
N ASP A 180 -5.78 -1.14 -1.54
CA ASP A 180 -6.31 -1.85 -0.36
C ASP A 180 -6.87 -0.91 0.72
N ASN A 181 -6.84 0.40 0.52
CA ASN A 181 -7.14 1.37 1.57
C ASN A 181 -8.57 1.21 2.10
N LEU A 182 -9.54 1.20 1.21
CA LEU A 182 -10.97 1.17 1.58
C LEU A 182 -11.40 -0.17 2.17
N THR A 183 -10.74 -1.26 1.79
CA THR A 183 -11.10 -2.61 2.24
C THR A 183 -10.37 -3.07 3.48
N SER A 184 -9.20 -2.47 3.80
CA SER A 184 -8.32 -2.98 4.83
C SER A 184 -7.84 -1.98 5.89
N LYS A 185 -7.61 -0.72 5.51
CA LYS A 185 -6.90 0.26 6.34
C LYS A 185 -7.78 1.37 6.86
N ALA A 186 -8.69 1.88 6.03
CA ALA A 186 -9.49 3.06 6.33
C ALA A 186 -10.98 2.71 6.42
N TYR A 187 -11.57 2.86 7.60
CA TYR A 187 -12.99 3.12 7.67
C TYR A 187 -13.23 4.59 7.33
N LEU A 188 -14.17 4.90 6.43
CA LEU A 188 -14.50 6.29 6.13
C LEU A 188 -15.26 6.92 7.30
N ARG A 189 -14.50 7.36 8.32
CA ARG A 189 -15.03 8.06 9.49
C ARG A 189 -15.69 9.38 9.14
N ILE A 190 -15.22 9.99 8.07
CA ILE A 190 -15.69 11.26 7.53
C ILE A 190 -15.88 11.04 6.04
N HIS A 191 -17.00 11.52 5.49
CA HIS A 191 -17.15 11.65 4.04
C HIS A 191 -16.50 12.97 3.62
N PRO A 192 -15.37 12.96 2.90
CA PRO A 192 -14.83 14.18 2.29
C PRO A 192 -15.81 14.71 1.23
N ASP A 193 -15.65 15.96 0.79
CA ASP A 193 -16.43 16.50 -0.31
C ASP A 193 -16.06 15.86 -1.64
N TYR A 194 -14.78 15.50 -1.79
CA TYR A 194 -14.28 14.69 -2.91
C TYR A 194 -13.41 13.53 -2.40
N LEU A 195 -13.65 12.35 -2.94
CA LEU A 195 -12.85 11.16 -2.67
C LEU A 195 -12.05 10.78 -3.91
N ILE A 196 -10.73 10.81 -3.79
CA ILE A 196 -9.82 10.31 -4.81
C ILE A 196 -9.59 8.81 -4.60
N VAL A 197 -9.78 8.04 -5.67
CA VAL A 197 -9.56 6.59 -5.69
C VAL A 197 -8.64 6.21 -6.87
N PRO A 198 -7.93 5.07 -6.77
CA PRO A 198 -7.03 4.63 -7.83
C PRO A 198 -7.71 4.34 -9.17
N ASN A 199 -8.88 3.69 -9.12
CA ASN A 199 -9.49 3.06 -10.29
C ASN A 199 -10.99 2.84 -10.10
N GLN A 200 -11.65 2.17 -11.05
CA GLN A 200 -13.07 1.84 -10.98
C GLN A 200 -13.39 0.83 -9.86
N THR A 201 -12.48 -0.07 -9.52
CA THR A 201 -12.64 -0.97 -8.36
C THR A 201 -12.78 -0.17 -7.06
N GLY A 202 -11.89 0.82 -6.84
CA GLY A 202 -12.00 1.74 -5.71
C GLY A 202 -13.30 2.54 -5.70
N THR A 203 -13.82 2.91 -6.87
CA THR A 203 -15.15 3.53 -7.00
C THR A 203 -16.26 2.57 -6.52
N GLN A 204 -16.23 1.31 -6.97
CA GLN A 204 -17.19 0.30 -6.57
C GLN A 204 -17.12 0.00 -5.06
N GLU A 205 -15.91 -0.05 -4.50
CA GLU A 205 -15.70 -0.23 -3.07
C GLU A 205 -16.25 0.95 -2.25
N ALA A 206 -15.97 2.19 -2.65
CA ALA A 206 -16.47 3.38 -1.97
C ALA A 206 -18.00 3.43 -1.95
N VAL A 207 -18.65 3.16 -3.09
CA VAL A 207 -20.11 3.11 -3.21
C VAL A 207 -20.69 1.92 -2.46
N GLY A 208 -20.14 0.71 -2.68
CA GLY A 208 -20.72 -0.53 -2.14
C GLY A 208 -20.49 -0.70 -0.64
N LEU A 209 -19.31 -0.34 -0.11
CA LEU A 209 -18.99 -0.53 1.30
C LEU A 209 -19.40 0.65 2.18
N TYR A 210 -19.35 1.89 1.65
CA TYR A 210 -19.52 3.10 2.46
C TYR A 210 -20.71 3.97 2.02
N HIS A 211 -21.44 3.55 0.99
CA HIS A 211 -22.56 4.32 0.40
C HIS A 211 -22.11 5.74 0.01
N TYR A 212 -20.88 5.86 -0.48
CA TYR A 212 -20.32 7.15 -0.87
C TYR A 212 -20.93 7.62 -2.20
N PRO A 213 -21.29 8.91 -2.36
CA PRO A 213 -21.87 9.43 -3.59
C PRO A 213 -20.90 9.31 -4.77
N LYS A 214 -21.32 8.64 -5.85
CA LYS A 214 -20.46 8.37 -7.00
C LYS A 214 -19.96 9.64 -7.69
N GLU A 215 -20.79 10.67 -7.73
CA GLU A 215 -20.49 11.98 -8.33
C GLU A 215 -19.40 12.77 -7.62
N GLN A 216 -19.11 12.43 -6.37
CA GLN A 216 -18.02 13.01 -5.56
C GLN A 216 -16.71 12.21 -5.66
N ILE A 217 -16.69 11.11 -6.42
CA ILE A 217 -15.50 10.28 -6.60
C ILE A 217 -14.68 10.80 -7.79
N ARG A 218 -13.36 10.81 -7.62
CA ARG A 218 -12.39 11.16 -8.67
C ARG A 218 -11.39 10.01 -8.83
N VAL A 219 -11.29 9.47 -10.03
CA VAL A 219 -10.33 8.41 -10.37
C VAL A 219 -9.06 9.06 -10.90
N THR A 220 -7.90 8.75 -10.30
CA THR A 220 -6.63 9.40 -10.66
C THR A 220 -5.49 8.44 -10.98
N GLY A 221 -5.59 7.16 -10.65
CA GLY A 221 -4.45 6.25 -10.56
C GLY A 221 -3.78 6.31 -9.19
N ILE A 222 -2.63 5.67 -9.07
CA ILE A 222 -1.82 5.62 -7.84
C ILE A 222 -0.51 6.37 -8.06
N PRO A 223 -0.32 7.56 -7.48
CA PRO A 223 0.87 8.38 -7.73
C PRO A 223 2.21 7.69 -7.45
N GLN A 224 2.26 6.77 -6.48
CA GLN A 224 3.50 6.03 -6.17
C GLN A 224 4.06 5.22 -7.34
N TYR A 225 3.24 4.91 -8.34
CA TYR A 225 3.65 4.16 -9.53
C TYR A 225 3.99 5.04 -10.73
N ASP A 226 3.87 6.37 -10.60
CA ASP A 226 4.23 7.30 -11.67
C ASP A 226 5.70 7.15 -12.08
N VAL A 227 6.57 6.88 -11.11
CA VAL A 227 8.00 6.64 -11.34
C VAL A 227 8.25 5.43 -12.26
N TYR A 228 7.38 4.43 -12.27
CA TYR A 228 7.52 3.24 -13.12
C TYR A 228 7.27 3.52 -14.60
N ALA A 229 6.67 4.64 -14.93
CA ALA A 229 6.50 5.10 -16.31
C ALA A 229 7.67 5.99 -16.80
N THR A 230 8.67 6.28 -15.96
CA THR A 230 9.82 7.11 -16.38
C THR A 230 10.89 6.26 -17.08
N ALA A 231 11.56 6.82 -18.06
CA ALA A 231 12.57 6.10 -18.87
C ALA A 231 13.80 5.65 -18.05
N ASP A 232 14.10 6.34 -16.96
CA ASP A 232 15.24 6.08 -16.07
C ASP A 232 14.89 5.22 -14.86
N CYS A 233 13.69 4.60 -14.86
CA CYS A 233 13.20 3.77 -13.76
C CYS A 233 13.97 2.44 -13.66
N ILE A 234 14.43 1.89 -14.76
CA ILE A 234 15.07 0.58 -14.85
C ILE A 234 16.57 0.76 -15.09
N GLU A 235 17.39 0.17 -14.23
CA GLU A 235 18.84 0.09 -14.38
C GLU A 235 19.17 -0.87 -15.55
N GLU A 236 20.30 -0.62 -16.21
CA GLU A 236 20.81 -1.51 -17.25
C GLU A 236 21.08 -2.92 -16.66
N ARG A 237 20.72 -3.98 -17.42
CA ARG A 237 20.75 -5.36 -16.90
C ARG A 237 22.10 -5.76 -16.30
N ILE A 238 23.19 -5.53 -17.03
CA ILE A 238 24.54 -5.93 -16.58
C ILE A 238 24.89 -5.18 -15.29
N GLN A 239 24.70 -3.87 -15.25
CA GLN A 239 24.99 -3.03 -14.09
C GLN A 239 24.15 -3.44 -12.85
N PHE A 240 22.86 -3.74 -13.08
CA PHE A 240 21.98 -4.22 -12.00
C PHE A 240 22.47 -5.57 -11.44
N PHE A 241 22.81 -6.54 -12.32
CA PHE A 241 23.23 -7.86 -11.89
C PHE A 241 24.59 -7.85 -11.18
N GLU A 242 25.54 -7.01 -11.63
CA GLU A 242 26.80 -6.79 -10.93
C GLU A 242 26.58 -6.24 -9.52
N LYS A 243 25.68 -5.23 -9.38
CA LYS A 243 25.35 -4.58 -8.11
C LYS A 243 24.75 -5.56 -7.07
N VAL A 244 23.97 -6.53 -7.51
CA VAL A 244 23.33 -7.54 -6.64
C VAL A 244 24.08 -8.87 -6.59
N ASN A 245 25.27 -8.96 -7.21
CA ASN A 245 26.10 -10.17 -7.32
C ASN A 245 25.38 -11.37 -7.94
N LEU A 246 24.53 -11.13 -8.95
CA LEU A 246 23.86 -12.15 -9.74
C LEU A 246 24.59 -12.36 -11.07
N ASP A 247 24.49 -13.57 -11.62
CA ASP A 247 25.00 -13.88 -12.96
C ASP A 247 23.97 -13.43 -14.03
N PRO A 248 24.32 -12.48 -14.92
CA PRO A 248 23.39 -11.99 -15.95
C PRO A 248 23.00 -13.05 -16.99
N ASN A 249 23.75 -14.17 -17.08
CA ASN A 249 23.48 -15.26 -18.01
C ASN A 249 22.56 -16.35 -17.43
N LYS A 250 22.25 -16.28 -16.14
CA LYS A 250 21.32 -17.22 -15.49
C LYS A 250 19.90 -16.69 -15.49
N LYS A 251 18.92 -17.61 -15.45
CA LYS A 251 17.54 -17.30 -15.16
C LYS A 251 17.38 -16.91 -13.70
N THR A 252 16.62 -15.87 -13.41
CA THR A 252 16.49 -15.32 -12.05
C THR A 252 15.07 -15.47 -11.54
N ILE A 253 14.90 -16.19 -10.45
CA ILE A 253 13.65 -16.25 -9.69
C ILE A 253 13.76 -15.26 -8.55
N LEU A 254 12.87 -14.25 -8.52
CA LEU A 254 12.71 -13.39 -7.36
C LEU A 254 11.75 -14.07 -6.36
N TYR A 255 12.24 -14.44 -5.19
CA TYR A 255 11.42 -14.93 -4.09
C TYR A 255 11.24 -13.85 -3.03
N ALA A 256 9.99 -13.43 -2.79
CA ALA A 256 9.66 -12.36 -1.88
C ALA A 256 8.70 -12.84 -0.77
N PRO A 257 9.24 -13.32 0.39
CA PRO A 257 8.42 -13.80 1.49
C PRO A 257 7.60 -12.66 2.12
N ALA A 258 6.40 -13.00 2.57
CA ALA A 258 5.52 -12.06 3.26
C ALA A 258 5.88 -11.85 4.75
N GLY A 259 6.84 -12.63 5.27
CA GLY A 259 7.22 -12.71 6.67
C GLY A 259 6.40 -13.74 7.46
N ASP A 260 7.01 -14.28 8.53
CA ASP A 260 6.47 -15.41 9.31
C ASP A 260 5.09 -15.16 9.92
N TRP A 261 4.71 -13.90 10.11
CA TRP A 261 3.37 -13.57 10.62
C TRP A 261 2.25 -13.88 9.62
N MET A 262 2.56 -13.98 8.35
CA MET A 262 1.62 -14.21 7.27
C MET A 262 1.81 -15.60 6.64
N ASN A 263 3.06 -15.98 6.41
CA ASN A 263 3.46 -17.30 5.90
C ASN A 263 4.74 -17.75 6.61
N ASP A 264 4.63 -18.66 7.55
CA ASP A 264 5.75 -19.20 8.33
C ASP A 264 6.41 -20.41 7.67
N THR A 265 5.95 -20.80 6.48
CA THR A 265 6.48 -21.92 5.67
C THR A 265 7.22 -21.45 4.41
N ASP A 266 7.46 -20.14 4.23
CA ASP A 266 8.24 -19.61 3.11
C ASP A 266 9.61 -20.29 2.98
N HIS A 267 10.25 -20.65 4.11
CA HIS A 267 11.55 -21.33 4.13
C HIS A 267 11.50 -22.75 3.54
N GLU A 268 10.39 -23.47 3.68
CA GLU A 268 10.19 -24.81 3.10
C GLU A 268 10.06 -24.70 1.58
N VAL A 269 9.25 -23.76 1.11
CA VAL A 269 9.03 -23.53 -0.31
C VAL A 269 10.32 -23.05 -1.00
N LEU A 270 11.02 -22.09 -0.40
CA LEU A 270 12.31 -21.62 -0.91
C LEU A 270 13.35 -22.74 -0.93
N GLY A 271 13.42 -23.55 0.14
CA GLY A 271 14.33 -24.70 0.21
C GLY A 271 14.08 -25.71 -0.90
N GLU A 272 12.82 -25.97 -1.25
CA GLU A 272 12.49 -26.87 -2.34
C GLU A 272 12.85 -26.30 -3.72
N ILE A 273 12.62 -24.99 -3.94
CA ILE A 273 13.06 -24.31 -5.18
C ILE A 273 14.58 -24.41 -5.34
N LEU A 274 15.35 -24.21 -4.26
CA LEU A 274 16.81 -24.33 -4.31
C LEU A 274 17.28 -25.73 -4.66
N LYS A 275 16.65 -26.79 -4.12
CA LYS A 275 16.92 -28.19 -4.54
C LYS A 275 16.65 -28.37 -6.03
N TRP A 276 15.58 -27.80 -6.57
CA TRP A 276 15.31 -27.92 -8.02
C TRP A 276 16.38 -27.25 -8.87
N THR A 277 17.11 -26.24 -8.37
CA THR A 277 18.27 -25.66 -9.06
C THR A 277 19.51 -26.57 -8.99
N GLU A 278 19.62 -27.48 -8.00
CA GLU A 278 20.68 -28.42 -7.86
C GLU A 278 20.40 -29.75 -8.62
N ASP A 279 19.14 -30.21 -8.59
CA ASP A 279 18.67 -31.47 -9.20
C ASP A 279 18.40 -31.33 -10.71
N ASP A 280 18.89 -30.28 -11.37
CA ASP A 280 18.72 -30.00 -12.80
C ASP A 280 17.25 -29.91 -13.28
N LYS A 281 16.32 -29.71 -12.32
CA LYS A 281 14.90 -29.47 -12.63
C LYS A 281 14.65 -28.04 -13.06
N LEU A 282 15.49 -27.12 -12.60
CA LEU A 282 15.55 -25.72 -13.00
C LEU A 282 17.01 -25.40 -13.41
N PRO A 283 17.47 -25.84 -14.58
CA PRO A 283 18.86 -25.69 -15.00
C PRO A 283 19.17 -24.22 -15.23
N ASN A 284 20.42 -23.83 -14.99
CA ASN A 284 20.93 -22.48 -15.20
C ASN A 284 20.07 -21.38 -14.51
N THR A 285 19.58 -21.70 -13.31
CA THR A 285 18.68 -20.81 -12.54
C THR A 285 19.33 -20.38 -11.22
N GLN A 286 19.12 -19.16 -10.82
CA GLN A 286 19.50 -18.57 -9.55
C GLN A 286 18.28 -17.94 -8.86
N VAL A 287 18.35 -17.77 -7.55
CA VAL A 287 17.27 -17.21 -6.74
C VAL A 287 17.73 -15.93 -6.04
N LEU A 288 17.02 -14.86 -6.23
CA LEU A 288 17.13 -13.63 -5.44
C LEU A 288 16.07 -13.62 -4.34
N LEU A 289 16.49 -13.79 -3.10
CA LEU A 289 15.62 -13.68 -1.94
C LEU A 289 15.56 -12.23 -1.49
N ARG A 290 14.43 -11.57 -1.74
CA ARG A 290 14.17 -10.21 -1.27
C ARG A 290 13.37 -10.24 0.02
N LEU A 291 14.05 -10.07 1.16
CA LEU A 291 13.42 -10.10 2.47
C LEU A 291 12.43 -8.94 2.65
N HIS A 292 11.38 -9.17 3.45
CA HIS A 292 10.47 -8.10 3.80
C HIS A 292 11.20 -7.05 4.67
N PRO A 293 11.03 -5.74 4.41
CA PRO A 293 11.77 -4.70 5.15
C PRO A 293 11.52 -4.74 6.66
N THR A 294 10.32 -5.09 7.09
CA THR A 294 9.88 -4.99 8.49
C THR A 294 9.69 -6.35 9.18
N TYR A 295 9.36 -7.39 8.43
CA TYR A 295 9.02 -8.70 8.99
C TYR A 295 10.14 -9.71 8.76
N GLU A 296 10.42 -10.52 9.78
CA GLU A 296 11.39 -11.60 9.69
C GLU A 296 10.78 -12.81 8.98
N SER A 297 11.66 -13.59 8.35
CA SER A 297 11.34 -14.89 7.72
C SER A 297 12.40 -15.90 8.11
N LYS A 298 12.00 -17.13 8.41
CA LYS A 298 12.89 -18.24 8.87
C LYS A 298 13.81 -18.79 7.77
N THR A 299 14.40 -17.89 6.97
CA THR A 299 15.25 -18.26 5.82
C THR A 299 16.74 -18.37 6.17
N GLU A 300 17.13 -18.13 7.42
CA GLU A 300 18.53 -18.10 7.87
C GLU A 300 19.31 -19.40 7.54
N LYS A 301 18.65 -20.56 7.66
CA LYS A 301 19.27 -21.86 7.37
C LYS A 301 19.61 -22.10 5.90
N LEU A 302 19.07 -21.29 5.00
CA LEU A 302 19.29 -21.37 3.56
C LEU A 302 20.42 -20.45 3.09
N LYS A 303 20.91 -19.55 3.96
CA LYS A 303 22.02 -18.66 3.65
C LYS A 303 23.28 -19.46 3.35
N GLY A 304 24.02 -19.03 2.32
CA GLY A 304 25.23 -19.72 1.86
C GLY A 304 25.00 -20.77 0.77
N HIS A 305 23.74 -20.99 0.36
CA HIS A 305 23.46 -21.83 -0.82
C HIS A 305 24.03 -21.17 -2.09
N PRO A 306 24.72 -21.93 -2.98
CA PRO A 306 25.45 -21.35 -4.12
C PRO A 306 24.55 -20.61 -5.13
N ASN A 307 23.29 -21.01 -5.25
CA ASN A 307 22.32 -20.37 -6.14
C ASN A 307 21.38 -19.40 -5.43
N LEU A 308 21.65 -19.01 -4.17
CA LEU A 308 20.81 -18.08 -3.39
C LEU A 308 21.55 -16.79 -3.10
N TYR A 309 20.99 -15.69 -3.52
CA TYR A 309 21.41 -14.34 -3.19
C TYR A 309 20.34 -13.69 -2.31
N VAL A 310 20.76 -12.94 -1.30
CA VAL A 310 19.84 -12.40 -0.30
C VAL A 310 19.99 -10.88 -0.23
N GLU A 311 18.89 -10.17 -0.41
CA GLU A 311 18.84 -8.72 -0.18
C GLU A 311 17.78 -8.34 0.86
N ARG A 312 18.04 -7.26 1.59
CA ARG A 312 17.06 -6.62 2.47
C ARG A 312 16.89 -5.17 2.03
N PRO A 313 15.69 -4.77 1.57
CA PRO A 313 15.47 -3.43 1.06
C PRO A 313 15.40 -2.38 2.17
N GLY A 314 15.72 -1.16 1.80
CA GLY A 314 15.63 0.02 2.65
C GLY A 314 16.82 0.21 3.58
N THR A 315 17.03 1.46 3.99
CA THR A 315 18.05 1.85 4.98
C THR A 315 17.41 2.09 6.34
N HIS A 316 18.08 1.66 7.40
CA HIS A 316 17.73 2.05 8.76
C HIS A 316 18.05 3.52 8.97
N PHE A 317 17.07 4.33 9.28
CA PHE A 317 17.30 5.73 9.65
C PHE A 317 17.26 5.86 11.18
N GLY A 318 18.42 5.96 11.79
CA GLY A 318 18.60 6.15 13.23
C GLY A 318 17.93 5.06 14.08
N ASN A 319 17.49 5.43 15.29
CA ASN A 319 16.80 4.52 16.25
C ASN A 319 15.31 4.26 15.93
N LEU A 320 14.82 4.69 14.77
CA LEU A 320 13.44 4.47 14.36
C LEU A 320 13.31 3.07 13.73
N LYS A 321 12.40 2.24 14.26
CA LYS A 321 12.01 0.93 13.71
C LYS A 321 11.29 1.03 12.35
N ARG A 322 11.52 2.09 11.57
CA ARG A 322 10.87 2.32 10.27
C ARG A 322 11.93 2.47 9.21
N TYR A 323 11.80 1.66 8.17
CA TYR A 323 12.58 1.78 6.96
C TYR A 323 12.09 3.00 6.17
N GLN A 324 13.02 3.81 5.69
CA GLN A 324 12.73 4.82 4.67
C GLN A 324 13.16 4.27 3.31
N PHE A 325 12.38 4.59 2.30
CA PHE A 325 12.67 4.26 0.91
C PHE A 325 12.84 5.58 0.16
N ASP A 326 13.98 5.74 -0.47
CA ASP A 326 14.23 6.84 -1.39
C ASP A 326 13.86 6.47 -2.85
N LEU A 327 14.14 7.34 -3.80
CA LEU A 327 13.90 7.06 -5.21
C LEU A 327 14.81 5.95 -5.74
N ASN A 328 16.03 5.81 -5.20
CA ASN A 328 16.95 4.75 -5.60
C ASN A 328 16.42 3.38 -5.16
N ASP A 329 15.85 3.29 -3.94
CA ASP A 329 15.16 2.06 -3.49
C ASP A 329 13.99 1.68 -4.40
N VAL A 330 13.27 2.67 -4.93
CA VAL A 330 12.14 2.43 -5.84
C VAL A 330 12.64 1.95 -7.20
N ARG A 331 13.68 2.59 -7.76
CA ARG A 331 14.32 2.18 -9.01
C ARG A 331 14.97 0.81 -8.89
N HIS A 332 15.61 0.54 -7.76
CA HIS A 332 16.16 -0.77 -7.47
C HIS A 332 15.08 -1.86 -7.44
N LEU A 333 13.93 -1.59 -6.80
CA LEU A 333 12.79 -2.51 -6.83
C LEU A 333 12.26 -2.71 -8.26
N ALA A 334 12.12 -1.63 -9.02
CA ALA A 334 11.68 -1.70 -10.42
C ALA A 334 12.62 -2.57 -11.25
N SER A 335 13.94 -2.35 -11.14
CA SER A 335 14.97 -3.14 -11.81
C SER A 335 14.94 -4.60 -11.36
N THR A 336 14.76 -4.86 -10.05
CA THR A 336 14.62 -6.21 -9.48
C THR A 336 13.44 -6.96 -10.12
N LEU A 337 12.28 -6.31 -10.23
CA LEU A 337 11.09 -6.90 -10.84
C LEU A 337 11.26 -7.10 -12.35
N TYR A 338 11.72 -6.07 -13.04
CA TYR A 338 11.87 -6.08 -14.50
C TYR A 338 12.89 -7.12 -15.00
N HIS A 339 14.02 -7.30 -14.28
CA HIS A 339 15.07 -8.22 -14.68
C HIS A 339 14.88 -9.65 -14.17
N SER A 340 13.88 -9.92 -13.36
CA SER A 340 13.52 -11.27 -12.92
C SER A 340 12.74 -12.00 -14.01
N ASP A 341 13.03 -13.29 -14.20
CA ASP A 341 12.29 -14.14 -15.14
C ASP A 341 10.96 -14.61 -14.54
N VAL A 342 10.91 -14.83 -13.22
CA VAL A 342 9.68 -15.20 -12.48
C VAL A 342 9.72 -14.60 -11.09
N VAL A 343 8.61 -14.05 -10.62
CA VAL A 343 8.42 -13.55 -9.25
C VAL A 343 7.53 -14.50 -8.47
N ILE A 344 7.94 -14.85 -7.25
CA ILE A 344 7.17 -15.71 -6.35
C ILE A 344 6.91 -14.98 -5.04
N ASN A 345 5.65 -14.91 -4.62
CA ASN A 345 5.27 -14.26 -3.36
C ASN A 345 3.99 -14.86 -2.76
N THR A 346 3.60 -14.40 -1.57
CA THR A 346 2.35 -14.80 -0.89
C THR A 346 1.43 -13.59 -0.76
N GLY A 347 0.67 -13.26 -1.82
CA GLY A 347 -0.38 -12.24 -1.78
C GLY A 347 0.07 -10.84 -1.37
N SER A 348 1.28 -10.43 -1.78
CA SER A 348 1.85 -9.10 -1.51
C SER A 348 1.59 -8.13 -2.66
N THR A 349 1.86 -6.83 -2.44
CA THR A 349 1.77 -5.80 -3.48
C THR A 349 2.72 -6.06 -4.65
N LEU A 350 3.81 -6.80 -4.43
CA LEU A 350 4.77 -7.16 -5.47
C LEU A 350 4.13 -7.94 -6.63
N MET A 351 3.05 -8.70 -6.39
CA MET A 351 2.34 -9.37 -7.50
C MET A 351 1.74 -8.37 -8.48
N VAL A 352 1.26 -7.21 -7.99
CA VAL A 352 0.72 -6.14 -8.83
C VAL A 352 1.86 -5.39 -9.52
N GLU A 353 2.93 -5.10 -8.78
CA GLU A 353 4.09 -4.40 -9.31
C GLU A 353 4.83 -5.24 -10.37
N SER A 354 4.88 -6.57 -10.22
CA SER A 354 5.37 -7.48 -11.27
C SER A 354 4.53 -7.38 -12.55
N CYS A 355 3.20 -7.30 -12.41
CA CYS A 355 2.31 -7.13 -13.55
C CYS A 355 2.50 -5.78 -14.27
N ILE A 356 2.94 -4.72 -13.57
CA ILE A 356 3.27 -3.42 -14.18
C ILE A 356 4.42 -3.56 -15.17
N PHE A 357 5.42 -4.39 -14.83
CA PHE A 357 6.59 -4.64 -15.68
C PHE A 357 6.41 -5.85 -16.62
N ASP A 358 5.21 -6.40 -16.69
CA ASP A 358 4.89 -7.63 -17.45
C ASP A 358 5.75 -8.84 -17.05
N THR A 359 6.31 -8.83 -15.83
CA THR A 359 7.10 -9.94 -15.30
C THR A 359 6.18 -11.06 -14.83
N PRO A 360 6.39 -12.32 -15.27
CA PRO A 360 5.65 -13.48 -14.79
C PRO A 360 5.65 -13.56 -13.27
N VAL A 361 4.48 -13.76 -12.67
CA VAL A 361 4.37 -13.82 -11.22
C VAL A 361 3.48 -14.98 -10.80
N ILE A 362 3.93 -15.72 -9.80
CA ILE A 362 3.23 -16.85 -9.19
C ILE A 362 2.99 -16.52 -7.72
N THR A 363 1.78 -16.76 -7.23
CA THR A 363 1.50 -16.59 -5.81
C THR A 363 1.20 -17.92 -5.13
N LEU A 364 1.63 -18.05 -3.86
CA LEU A 364 1.56 -19.32 -3.13
C LEU A 364 0.20 -19.50 -2.46
N GLY A 365 -0.51 -20.57 -2.79
CA GLY A 365 -1.81 -20.95 -2.22
C GLY A 365 -1.74 -22.20 -1.34
N PHE A 366 -0.53 -22.62 -0.91
CA PHE A 366 -0.30 -23.78 -0.05
C PHE A 366 0.75 -23.47 1.02
N ASP A 367 0.82 -24.30 2.04
CA ASP A 367 1.60 -24.05 3.25
C ASP A 367 2.82 -24.99 3.33
N GLY A 368 3.66 -25.01 2.30
CA GLY A 368 4.84 -25.87 2.23
C GLY A 368 4.45 -27.36 2.38
N TYR A 369 5.13 -28.08 3.26
CA TYR A 369 4.81 -29.47 3.59
C TYR A 369 3.68 -29.62 4.61
N THR A 370 3.25 -28.53 5.25
CA THR A 370 2.23 -28.55 6.29
C THR A 370 0.83 -28.47 5.69
N LYS A 371 -0.03 -29.43 5.99
CA LYS A 371 -1.45 -29.38 5.62
C LYS A 371 -2.23 -28.57 6.66
N ARG A 372 -2.86 -27.50 6.24
CA ARG A 372 -3.68 -26.60 7.06
C ARG A 372 -5.11 -26.52 6.56
N GLY A 373 -6.05 -26.31 7.49
CA GLY A 373 -7.42 -25.94 7.11
C GLY A 373 -7.46 -24.52 6.49
N TYR A 374 -8.48 -24.21 5.71
CA TYR A 374 -8.59 -22.95 4.98
C TYR A 374 -8.31 -21.70 5.83
N TRP A 375 -8.83 -21.66 7.05
CA TRP A 375 -8.68 -20.48 7.94
C TRP A 375 -7.27 -20.32 8.56
N GLN A 376 -6.42 -21.30 8.45
CA GLN A 376 -5.02 -21.27 8.87
C GLN A 376 -4.07 -21.23 7.67
N SER A 377 -4.54 -21.64 6.48
CA SER A 377 -3.75 -21.67 5.26
C SER A 377 -3.60 -20.27 4.64
N VAL A 378 -2.47 -20.04 3.95
CA VAL A 378 -2.25 -18.84 3.14
C VAL A 378 -3.28 -18.69 2.02
N ALA A 379 -3.92 -19.78 1.58
CA ALA A 379 -4.98 -19.77 0.57
C ALA A 379 -6.12 -18.80 0.87
N ARG A 380 -6.41 -18.53 2.17
CA ARG A 380 -7.45 -17.58 2.59
C ARG A 380 -7.19 -16.14 2.15
N TYR A 381 -5.91 -15.78 1.91
CA TYR A 381 -5.58 -14.40 1.59
C TYR A 381 -6.09 -13.95 0.23
N TYR A 382 -6.30 -14.87 -0.70
CA TYR A 382 -6.77 -14.57 -2.06
C TYR A 382 -8.28 -14.28 -2.14
N SER A 383 -9.01 -14.45 -1.04
CA SER A 383 -10.41 -14.00 -0.92
C SER A 383 -10.55 -12.56 -0.40
N ARG A 384 -9.45 -11.82 -0.19
CA ARG A 384 -9.48 -10.40 0.16
C ARG A 384 -9.99 -9.58 -1.02
N GLU A 385 -10.89 -8.65 -0.75
CA GLU A 385 -11.58 -7.86 -1.78
C GLU A 385 -10.62 -7.22 -2.78
N HIS A 386 -9.54 -6.63 -2.29
CA HIS A 386 -8.56 -5.95 -3.14
C HIS A 386 -7.65 -6.89 -3.95
N LEU A 387 -7.60 -8.21 -3.64
CA LEU A 387 -6.84 -9.18 -4.42
C LEU A 387 -7.72 -9.93 -5.44
N VAL A 388 -9.01 -10.08 -5.16
CA VAL A 388 -9.96 -10.76 -6.06
C VAL A 388 -9.92 -10.21 -7.50
N PRO A 389 -9.92 -8.87 -7.74
CA PRO A 389 -9.83 -8.33 -9.09
C PRO A 389 -8.55 -8.73 -9.83
N VAL A 390 -7.44 -8.86 -9.12
CA VAL A 390 -6.13 -9.29 -9.69
C VAL A 390 -6.18 -10.76 -10.08
N ILE A 391 -6.58 -11.62 -9.15
CA ILE A 391 -6.61 -13.07 -9.35
C ILE A 391 -7.59 -13.46 -10.47
N ASN A 392 -8.74 -12.80 -10.54
CA ASN A 392 -9.77 -13.09 -11.55
C ASN A 392 -9.33 -12.77 -12.99
N THR A 393 -8.24 -12.04 -13.19
CA THR A 393 -7.70 -11.81 -14.55
C THR A 393 -7.04 -13.05 -15.14
N GLY A 394 -6.56 -13.97 -14.28
CA GLY A 394 -5.74 -15.11 -14.71
C GLY A 394 -4.25 -14.79 -14.89
N GLY A 395 -3.85 -13.51 -14.82
CA GLY A 395 -2.45 -13.09 -14.98
C GLY A 395 -1.54 -13.40 -13.80
N VAL A 396 -2.12 -13.81 -12.66
CA VAL A 396 -1.39 -14.16 -11.43
C VAL A 396 -1.89 -15.51 -10.95
N PRO A 397 -1.34 -16.64 -11.45
CA PRO A 397 -1.73 -17.98 -11.03
C PRO A 397 -1.37 -18.22 -9.56
N ILE A 398 -2.22 -19.01 -8.90
CA ILE A 398 -2.04 -19.45 -7.52
C ILE A 398 -1.54 -20.90 -7.54
N ALA A 399 -0.27 -21.14 -7.20
CA ALA A 399 0.25 -22.50 -7.03
C ALA A 399 -0.34 -23.16 -5.78
N LYS A 400 -0.89 -24.34 -5.89
CA LYS A 400 -1.56 -25.08 -4.81
C LYS A 400 -0.75 -26.26 -4.28
N SER A 401 0.39 -26.56 -4.90
CA SER A 401 1.32 -27.62 -4.50
C SER A 401 2.71 -27.30 -5.01
N PHE A 402 3.72 -28.05 -4.54
CA PHE A 402 5.08 -28.00 -5.07
C PHE A 402 5.14 -28.36 -6.54
N GLU A 403 4.39 -29.39 -6.97
CA GLU A 403 4.33 -29.81 -8.36
C GLU A 403 3.78 -28.71 -9.27
N GLU A 404 2.67 -28.09 -8.88
CA GLU A 404 2.06 -26.98 -9.63
C GLU A 404 3.00 -25.77 -9.67
N LEU A 405 3.69 -25.46 -8.56
CA LEU A 405 4.68 -24.39 -8.50
C LEU A 405 5.84 -24.64 -9.47
N GLN A 406 6.41 -25.84 -9.47
CA GLN A 406 7.50 -26.22 -10.37
C GLN A 406 7.08 -26.11 -11.84
N ASN A 407 5.90 -26.62 -12.18
CA ASN A 407 5.35 -26.56 -13.54
C ASN A 407 5.15 -25.11 -14.00
N LEU A 408 4.60 -24.24 -13.15
CA LEU A 408 4.42 -22.82 -13.45
C LEU A 408 5.75 -22.08 -13.64
N ILE A 409 6.74 -22.35 -12.79
CA ILE A 409 8.09 -21.77 -12.93
C ILE A 409 8.70 -22.18 -14.28
N THR A 410 8.73 -23.48 -14.57
CA THR A 410 9.28 -24.00 -15.82
C THR A 410 8.56 -23.43 -17.04
N THR A 411 7.23 -23.35 -16.99
CA THR A 411 6.42 -22.78 -18.06
C THR A 411 6.74 -21.31 -18.31
N TYR A 412 6.85 -20.50 -17.26
CA TYR A 412 7.14 -19.07 -17.42
C TYR A 412 8.60 -18.79 -17.81
N ILE A 413 9.56 -19.60 -17.36
CA ILE A 413 10.95 -19.49 -17.84
C ILE A 413 11.04 -19.78 -19.33
N ALA A 414 10.28 -20.79 -19.82
CA ALA A 414 10.27 -21.18 -21.22
C ALA A 414 9.44 -20.22 -22.10
N ASN A 415 8.36 -19.67 -21.57
CA ASN A 415 7.44 -18.78 -22.28
C ASN A 415 7.02 -17.59 -21.39
N PRO A 416 7.85 -16.55 -21.24
CA PRO A 416 7.56 -15.41 -20.38
C PRO A 416 6.38 -14.55 -20.87
N GLU A 417 6.02 -14.63 -22.16
CA GLU A 417 4.90 -13.89 -22.72
C GLU A 417 3.53 -14.52 -22.42
N LEU A 418 3.53 -15.73 -21.89
CA LEU A 418 2.29 -16.38 -21.45
C LEU A 418 1.58 -15.51 -20.40
N HIS A 419 0.31 -15.22 -20.60
CA HIS A 419 -0.56 -14.36 -19.76
C HIS A 419 -0.16 -12.87 -19.72
N THR A 420 0.57 -12.34 -20.70
CA THR A 420 0.91 -10.90 -20.82
C THR A 420 -0.36 -10.02 -20.77
N GLU A 421 -1.39 -10.35 -21.53
CA GLU A 421 -2.62 -9.54 -21.53
C GLU A 421 -3.40 -9.63 -20.22
N GLU A 422 -3.37 -10.78 -19.56
CA GLU A 422 -3.95 -10.98 -18.24
C GLU A 422 -3.19 -10.22 -17.16
N ARG A 423 -1.83 -10.16 -17.22
CA ARG A 423 -1.01 -9.33 -16.31
C ARG A 423 -1.28 -7.85 -16.51
N LYS A 424 -1.40 -7.37 -17.75
CA LYS A 424 -1.78 -5.97 -18.03
C LYS A 424 -3.16 -5.64 -17.43
N LYS A 425 -4.12 -6.54 -17.59
CA LYS A 425 -5.45 -6.39 -16.97
C LYS A 425 -5.36 -6.38 -15.45
N ALA A 426 -4.49 -7.21 -14.84
CA ALA A 426 -4.29 -7.25 -13.39
C ALA A 426 -3.71 -5.93 -12.86
N ALA A 427 -2.68 -5.40 -13.50
CA ALA A 427 -2.12 -4.09 -13.16
C ALA A 427 -3.17 -2.98 -13.29
N PHE A 428 -3.89 -2.93 -14.42
CA PHE A 428 -4.93 -1.92 -14.65
C PHE A 428 -6.09 -2.00 -13.64
N ALA A 429 -6.53 -3.21 -13.29
CA ALA A 429 -7.65 -3.42 -12.37
C ALA A 429 -7.41 -2.81 -10.98
N VAL A 430 -6.16 -2.66 -10.56
CA VAL A 430 -5.78 -2.15 -9.23
C VAL A 430 -5.15 -0.77 -9.27
N CYS A 431 -4.30 -0.51 -10.27
CA CYS A 431 -3.55 0.75 -10.36
C CYS A 431 -4.27 1.80 -11.21
N GLY A 432 -5.16 1.37 -12.12
CA GLY A 432 -5.64 2.24 -13.20
C GLY A 432 -4.55 2.45 -14.25
N GLU A 433 -4.54 3.61 -14.89
CA GLU A 433 -3.50 3.96 -15.87
C GLU A 433 -2.15 4.22 -15.20
N ILE A 434 -1.09 3.65 -15.78
CA ILE A 434 0.30 3.83 -15.32
C ILE A 434 1.04 4.61 -16.41
N ASP A 435 0.70 5.88 -16.51
CA ASP A 435 1.20 6.83 -17.52
C ASP A 435 2.09 7.92 -16.92
N GLY A 436 2.49 7.77 -15.65
CA GLY A 436 3.32 8.75 -14.94
C GLY A 436 2.60 10.04 -14.53
N LYS A 437 1.25 10.09 -14.60
CA LYS A 437 0.48 11.32 -14.40
C LYS A 437 -0.56 11.22 -13.28
N ALA A 438 -0.57 10.17 -12.49
CA ALA A 438 -1.54 10.00 -11.41
C ALA A 438 -1.38 11.10 -10.34
N GLY A 439 -0.15 11.49 -10.01
CA GLY A 439 0.13 12.61 -9.11
C GLY A 439 -0.42 13.93 -9.62
N ALA A 440 -0.17 14.23 -10.90
CA ALA A 440 -0.71 15.44 -11.53
C ALA A 440 -2.24 15.43 -11.57
N ARG A 441 -2.88 14.27 -11.88
CA ARG A 441 -4.35 14.15 -11.84
C ARG A 441 -4.91 14.40 -10.44
N ALA A 442 -4.28 13.85 -9.41
CA ALA A 442 -4.69 14.08 -8.02
C ALA A 442 -4.54 15.57 -7.61
N ALA A 443 -3.46 16.22 -8.02
CA ALA A 443 -3.27 17.66 -7.79
C ALA A 443 -4.32 18.49 -8.53
N ASN A 444 -4.69 18.12 -9.76
CA ASN A 444 -5.71 18.83 -10.53
C ASN A 444 -7.09 18.78 -9.87
N VAL A 445 -7.43 17.72 -9.12
CA VAL A 445 -8.66 17.71 -8.30
C VAL A 445 -8.63 18.86 -7.27
N VAL A 446 -7.48 19.06 -6.62
CA VAL A 446 -7.31 20.18 -5.66
C VAL A 446 -7.39 21.54 -6.36
N LEU A 447 -6.72 21.69 -7.51
CA LEU A 447 -6.70 22.94 -8.27
C LEU A 447 -8.09 23.35 -8.77
N GLN A 448 -8.84 22.40 -9.33
CA GLN A 448 -10.24 22.63 -9.76
C GLN A 448 -11.12 23.01 -8.58
N THR A 449 -10.95 22.35 -7.43
CA THR A 449 -11.67 22.72 -6.20
C THR A 449 -11.36 24.13 -5.75
N LEU A 450 -10.08 24.51 -5.74
CA LEU A 450 -9.68 25.89 -5.40
C LEU A 450 -10.31 26.95 -6.32
N GLN A 451 -10.49 26.66 -7.59
CA GLN A 451 -11.14 27.57 -8.54
C GLN A 451 -12.63 27.77 -8.23
N GLN A 452 -13.30 26.75 -7.71
CA GLN A 452 -14.73 26.76 -7.39
C GLN A 452 -15.05 27.46 -6.05
N ILE A 453 -14.10 27.56 -5.13
CA ILE A 453 -14.26 28.28 -3.86
C ILE A 453 -14.24 29.79 -4.17
N LYS A 454 -15.31 30.49 -3.77
CA LYS A 454 -15.42 31.95 -3.90
C LYS A 454 -14.57 32.69 -2.89
#